data_22304282c367c2c4c94bad90c76b59e6
#
_entry.id   22304282c367c2c4c94bad90c76b59e6
#
_cell.length_a   1.000
_cell.length_b   1.000
_cell.length_c   1.000
_cell.angle_alpha   90.00
_cell.angle_beta   90.00
_cell.angle_gamma   90.00
#
_symmetry.space_group_name_H-M   'P 1'
#
loop_
_entity.id
_entity.type
_entity.pdbx_description
1 polymer ?
#
loop_
_entity_poly.entity_id
_entity_poly.type
_entity_poly.pdbx_seq_one_letter_code
_entity_poly.pdbx_strand_id
1 'polypeptide(L)'
;ERNIRIIYFKPIKQNDNSYAYITDMDVYRDMFESLDRRLEAHNITRGEASVMDNVQVPSLAMLALGLGAGIGGALLPATCLPMKKKWTLILAGAAAVCVAAAWVVMPNTFRLVASFASSVVFACLAAAFFLMAAKESSQVLPSNAKLGRILPRAAAILAIAVLISLAGAMMTAAPLSSTDYMLELGIFRGVKLAQLAPLAFFCVLFLAYYGLFEKSRRANTLRLRDIVGALNWTIPVWVLVLLAAVGLAGYYYLARTGHETDVSVSTLEIIMRNDLENLLLARPRTKEFLVAFPCIMLAVYAAVRRLPFWTALFGLAGTIGLTSVCNTFMH
;
A
#
# COMPACT_ATOMS: atom_id res chain seq x y z
N GLU A 1 21.94 -10.18 -15.88
CA GLU A 1 20.53 -9.97 -16.27
C GLU A 1 19.86 -8.81 -15.54
N ARG A 2 20.27 -8.47 -14.30
CA ARG A 2 19.68 -7.37 -13.50
C ARG A 2 20.42 -6.04 -13.63
N ASN A 3 21.35 -5.89 -14.54
CA ASN A 3 22.14 -4.67 -14.76
C ASN A 3 22.68 -4.05 -13.46
N ILE A 4 23.20 -4.89 -12.57
CA ILE A 4 23.80 -4.47 -11.29
C ILE A 4 25.06 -3.69 -11.62
N ARG A 5 25.13 -2.43 -11.18
CA ARG A 5 26.26 -1.51 -11.45
C ARG A 5 27.10 -1.22 -10.21
N ILE A 6 26.56 -1.50 -9.03
CA ILE A 6 27.24 -1.26 -7.75
C ILE A 6 27.13 -2.53 -6.91
N ILE A 7 28.26 -2.97 -6.39
CA ILE A 7 28.32 -4.10 -5.45
C ILE A 7 28.82 -3.54 -4.12
N TYR A 8 27.93 -3.55 -3.12
CA TYR A 8 28.30 -3.23 -1.74
C TYR A 8 28.77 -4.49 -1.04
N PHE A 9 30.03 -4.47 -0.62
CA PHE A 9 30.65 -5.60 0.06
C PHE A 9 30.66 -5.40 1.57
N LYS A 10 30.17 -6.40 2.30
CA LYS A 10 30.29 -6.47 3.78
C LYS A 10 31.31 -7.57 4.13
N PRO A 11 32.14 -7.38 5.17
CA PRO A 11 33.02 -8.43 5.64
C PRO A 11 32.29 -9.73 5.93
N ILE A 12 32.90 -10.87 5.59
CA ILE A 12 32.28 -12.18 5.74
C ILE A 12 32.30 -12.57 7.21
N LYS A 13 31.16 -12.97 7.76
CA LYS A 13 31.08 -13.51 9.12
C LYS A 13 31.65 -14.94 9.16
N GLN A 14 32.30 -15.31 10.26
CA GLN A 14 32.83 -16.66 10.44
C GLN A 14 31.71 -17.71 10.47
N ASN A 15 30.56 -17.38 11.10
CA ASN A 15 29.34 -18.18 11.12
C ASN A 15 28.13 -17.24 11.14
N ASP A 16 26.96 -17.70 10.68
CA ASP A 16 25.72 -16.88 10.63
C ASP A 16 25.29 -16.32 11.98
N ASN A 17 25.61 -17.01 13.08
CA ASN A 17 25.28 -16.58 14.45
C ASN A 17 26.43 -15.88 15.18
N SER A 18 27.56 -15.61 14.51
CA SER A 18 28.74 -14.97 15.10
C SER A 18 28.81 -13.49 14.75
N TYR A 19 29.26 -12.68 15.72
CA TYR A 19 29.66 -11.29 15.45
C TYR A 19 31.15 -11.18 15.02
N ALA A 20 31.85 -12.33 14.93
CA ALA A 20 33.23 -12.36 14.45
C ALA A 20 33.28 -12.42 12.92
N TYR A 21 34.21 -11.67 12.34
CA TYR A 21 34.44 -11.62 10.90
C TYR A 21 35.72 -12.40 10.56
N ILE A 22 35.81 -12.89 9.33
CA ILE A 22 37.05 -13.46 8.79
C ILE A 22 38.05 -12.33 8.65
N THR A 23 39.21 -12.47 9.28
CA THR A 23 40.30 -11.50 9.25
C THR A 23 41.41 -11.89 8.29
N ASP A 24 41.36 -13.10 7.73
CA ASP A 24 42.32 -13.58 6.73
C ASP A 24 42.12 -12.84 5.40
N MET A 25 43.11 -12.05 5.01
CA MET A 25 43.05 -11.23 3.80
C MET A 25 43.21 -12.04 2.52
N ASP A 26 43.80 -13.24 2.59
CA ASP A 26 43.97 -14.08 1.42
C ASP A 26 42.60 -14.62 0.94
N VAL A 27 41.71 -14.94 1.87
CA VAL A 27 40.30 -15.33 1.53
C VAL A 27 39.60 -14.23 0.73
N TYR A 28 39.76 -12.97 1.12
CA TYR A 28 39.17 -11.85 0.40
C TYR A 28 39.84 -11.62 -0.97
N ARG A 29 41.17 -11.80 -1.06
CA ARG A 29 41.89 -11.68 -2.32
C ARG A 29 41.40 -12.72 -3.32
N ASP A 30 41.33 -13.99 -2.94
CA ASP A 30 40.86 -15.08 -3.81
C ASP A 30 39.40 -14.85 -4.27
N MET A 31 38.56 -14.33 -3.35
CA MET A 31 37.17 -13.99 -3.69
C MET A 31 37.10 -12.88 -4.74
N PHE A 32 37.86 -11.80 -4.56
CA PHE A 32 37.87 -10.68 -5.51
C PHE A 32 38.48 -11.08 -6.85
N GLU A 33 39.53 -11.87 -6.89
CA GLU A 33 40.11 -12.40 -8.13
C GLU A 33 39.13 -13.33 -8.86
N SER A 34 38.36 -14.14 -8.12
CA SER A 34 37.31 -14.96 -8.69
C SER A 34 36.16 -14.12 -9.25
N LEU A 35 35.78 -13.03 -8.56
CA LEU A 35 34.79 -12.06 -9.05
C LEU A 35 35.28 -11.40 -10.33
N ASP A 36 36.50 -10.94 -10.38
CA ASP A 36 37.08 -10.28 -11.55
C ASP A 36 37.06 -11.18 -12.79
N ARG A 37 37.55 -12.42 -12.64
CA ARG A 37 37.50 -13.40 -13.73
C ARG A 37 36.10 -13.64 -14.27
N ARG A 38 35.07 -13.62 -13.39
CA ARG A 38 33.66 -13.77 -13.79
C ARG A 38 33.12 -12.53 -14.49
N LEU A 39 33.50 -11.33 -14.05
CA LEU A 39 33.11 -10.07 -14.68
C LEU A 39 33.71 -9.97 -16.08
N GLU A 40 35.01 -10.27 -16.22
CA GLU A 40 35.68 -10.30 -17.52
C GLU A 40 35.06 -11.31 -18.49
N ALA A 41 34.70 -12.51 -18.02
CA ALA A 41 34.02 -13.51 -18.83
C ALA A 41 32.65 -13.02 -19.40
N HIS A 42 32.05 -12.02 -18.74
CA HIS A 42 30.80 -11.39 -19.17
C HIS A 42 31.01 -10.00 -19.84
N ASN A 43 32.24 -9.63 -20.17
CA ASN A 43 32.62 -8.32 -20.73
C ASN A 43 32.20 -7.14 -19.84
N ILE A 44 32.24 -7.31 -18.52
CA ILE A 44 31.96 -6.27 -17.55
C ILE A 44 33.28 -5.75 -17.02
N THR A 45 33.60 -4.49 -17.25
CA THR A 45 34.78 -3.82 -16.72
C THR A 45 34.48 -3.12 -15.40
N ARG A 46 35.44 -3.17 -14.46
CA ARG A 46 35.37 -2.35 -13.24
C ARG A 46 35.66 -0.90 -13.56
N GLY A 47 34.89 0.01 -12.99
CA GLY A 47 35.11 1.45 -13.04
C GLY A 47 35.17 2.04 -11.64
N GLU A 48 35.60 3.28 -11.53
CA GLU A 48 35.51 4.04 -10.30
C GLU A 48 34.05 4.37 -9.98
N ALA A 49 33.67 4.28 -8.71
CA ALA A 49 32.32 4.68 -8.28
C ALA A 49 32.22 6.21 -8.39
N SER A 50 31.18 6.67 -9.10
CA SER A 50 30.85 8.09 -9.12
C SER A 50 30.28 8.53 -7.76
N VAL A 51 30.64 9.70 -7.31
CA VAL A 51 30.02 10.32 -6.12
C VAL A 51 28.64 10.82 -6.53
N MET A 52 27.63 10.37 -5.79
CA MET A 52 26.26 10.85 -5.98
C MET A 52 26.12 12.23 -5.33
N ASP A 53 25.61 13.21 -6.06
CA ASP A 53 25.31 14.52 -5.53
C ASP A 53 24.25 14.44 -4.42
N ASN A 54 24.39 15.31 -3.43
CA ASN A 54 23.41 15.36 -2.33
C ASN A 54 22.11 16.02 -2.81
N VAL A 55 21.16 15.21 -3.25
CA VAL A 55 19.84 15.64 -3.67
C VAL A 55 18.94 15.84 -2.46
N GLN A 56 18.38 17.05 -2.33
CA GLN A 56 17.40 17.36 -1.30
C GLN A 56 16.12 17.91 -1.91
N VAL A 57 14.98 17.50 -1.35
CA VAL A 57 13.67 17.99 -1.77
C VAL A 57 13.49 19.45 -1.33
N PRO A 58 13.09 20.38 -2.23
CA PRO A 58 12.84 21.79 -1.87
C PRO A 58 11.80 21.92 -0.75
N SER A 59 12.06 22.80 0.20
CA SER A 59 11.23 22.97 1.40
C SER A 59 9.77 23.34 1.09
N LEU A 60 9.53 24.17 0.05
CA LEU A 60 8.16 24.52 -0.39
C LEU A 60 7.43 23.31 -1.01
N ALA A 61 8.14 22.43 -1.75
CA ALA A 61 7.55 21.22 -2.26
C ALA A 61 7.10 20.28 -1.13
N MET A 62 7.90 20.21 -0.06
CA MET A 62 7.55 19.46 1.14
C MET A 62 6.28 20.00 1.81
N LEU A 63 6.14 21.32 1.94
CA LEU A 63 4.92 21.94 2.46
C LEU A 63 3.70 21.59 1.59
N ALA A 64 3.83 21.71 0.26
CA ALA A 64 2.74 21.41 -0.68
C ALA A 64 2.29 19.94 -0.57
N LEU A 65 3.23 19.00 -0.47
CA LEU A 65 2.93 17.57 -0.28
C LEU A 65 2.22 17.31 1.06
N GLY A 66 2.73 17.92 2.14
CA GLY A 66 2.08 17.81 3.45
C GLY A 66 0.66 18.40 3.47
N LEU A 67 0.44 19.54 2.79
CA LEU A 67 -0.89 20.15 2.64
C LEU A 67 -1.84 19.23 1.86
N GLY A 68 -1.37 18.60 0.79
CA GLY A 68 -2.15 17.63 0.02
C GLY A 68 -2.61 16.45 0.89
N ALA A 69 -1.70 15.88 1.67
CA ALA A 69 -2.02 14.79 2.60
C ALA A 69 -2.96 15.26 3.74
N GLY A 70 -2.69 16.43 4.33
CA GLY A 70 -3.50 16.97 5.43
C GLY A 70 -4.94 17.27 5.01
N ILE A 71 -5.12 17.98 3.88
CA ILE A 71 -6.44 18.29 3.33
C ILE A 71 -7.16 17.01 2.90
N GLY A 72 -6.46 16.08 2.22
CA GLY A 72 -7.00 14.77 1.87
C GLY A 72 -7.48 14.00 3.10
N GLY A 73 -6.69 14.01 4.19
CA GLY A 73 -7.07 13.40 5.46
C GLY A 73 -8.31 14.03 6.09
N ALA A 74 -8.46 15.35 5.97
CA ALA A 74 -9.64 16.07 6.46
C ALA A 74 -10.93 15.72 5.69
N LEU A 75 -10.83 15.18 4.47
CA LEU A 75 -11.99 14.70 3.71
C LEU A 75 -12.48 13.33 4.16
N LEU A 76 -11.62 12.48 4.75
CA LEU A 76 -11.97 11.10 5.13
C LEU A 76 -13.17 11.01 6.07
N PRO A 77 -13.27 11.80 7.16
CA PRO A 77 -14.46 11.76 8.03
C PRO A 77 -15.76 12.07 7.28
N ALA A 78 -15.74 12.96 6.29
CA ALA A 78 -16.93 13.31 5.51
C ALA A 78 -17.44 12.14 4.62
N THR A 79 -16.61 11.14 4.35
CA THR A 79 -17.03 9.93 3.62
C THR A 79 -17.84 8.97 4.48
N CYS A 80 -17.68 9.01 5.81
CA CYS A 80 -18.33 8.10 6.76
C CYS A 80 -19.40 8.77 7.61
N LEU A 81 -19.24 10.08 7.90
CA LEU A 81 -20.08 10.83 8.84
C LEU A 81 -20.98 11.83 8.09
N PRO A 82 -22.17 12.14 8.62
CA PRO A 82 -23.09 13.11 8.03
C PRO A 82 -22.62 14.54 8.31
N MET A 83 -21.51 14.95 7.70
CA MET A 83 -20.90 16.27 7.90
C MET A 83 -21.48 17.31 6.93
N LYS A 84 -21.83 18.51 7.44
CA LYS A 84 -22.18 19.65 6.61
C LYS A 84 -20.91 20.19 5.93
N LYS A 85 -21.01 20.65 4.70
CA LYS A 85 -19.89 21.20 3.90
C LYS A 85 -19.04 22.21 4.67
N LYS A 86 -19.67 23.07 5.50
CA LYS A 86 -18.94 24.05 6.33
C LYS A 86 -17.96 23.41 7.32
N TRP A 87 -18.33 22.28 7.94
CA TRP A 87 -17.45 21.57 8.88
C TRP A 87 -16.30 20.88 8.17
N THR A 88 -16.55 20.32 6.99
CA THR A 88 -15.48 19.77 6.15
C THR A 88 -14.45 20.83 5.76
N LEU A 89 -14.91 22.04 5.39
CA LEU A 89 -14.01 23.15 5.07
C LEU A 89 -13.24 23.65 6.30
N ILE A 90 -13.88 23.75 7.47
CA ILE A 90 -13.20 24.11 8.73
C ILE A 90 -12.13 23.08 9.07
N LEU A 91 -12.45 21.78 8.95
CA LEU A 91 -11.51 20.71 9.22
C LEU A 91 -10.32 20.72 8.25
N ALA A 92 -10.58 20.98 6.96
CA ALA A 92 -9.54 21.14 5.95
C ALA A 92 -8.63 22.35 6.23
N GLY A 93 -9.21 23.48 6.63
CA GLY A 93 -8.47 24.67 7.05
C GLY A 93 -7.63 24.42 8.29
N ALA A 94 -8.19 23.76 9.31
CA ALA A 94 -7.46 23.39 10.53
C ALA A 94 -6.31 22.43 10.21
N ALA A 95 -6.54 21.42 9.36
CA ALA A 95 -5.49 20.52 8.91
C ALA A 95 -4.37 21.25 8.17
N ALA A 96 -4.70 22.21 7.31
CA ALA A 96 -3.70 23.02 6.61
C ALA A 96 -2.85 23.86 7.59
N VAL A 97 -3.47 24.46 8.60
CA VAL A 97 -2.75 25.21 9.65
C VAL A 97 -1.86 24.29 10.47
N CYS A 98 -2.34 23.09 10.86
CA CYS A 98 -1.54 22.13 11.59
C CYS A 98 -0.34 21.64 10.77
N VAL A 99 -0.52 21.40 9.46
CA VAL A 99 0.56 21.00 8.55
C VAL A 99 1.60 22.11 8.43
N ALA A 100 1.18 23.37 8.23
CA ALA A 100 2.08 24.51 8.16
C ALA A 100 2.86 24.71 9.47
N ALA A 101 2.19 24.58 10.61
CA ALA A 101 2.84 24.64 11.92
C ALA A 101 3.87 23.51 12.10
N ALA A 102 3.52 22.26 11.75
CA ALA A 102 4.42 21.12 11.83
C ALA A 102 5.65 21.27 10.93
N TRP A 103 5.46 21.84 9.74
CA TRP A 103 6.55 22.13 8.80
C TRP A 103 7.57 23.12 9.39
N VAL A 104 7.10 24.15 10.12
CA VAL A 104 7.97 25.15 10.76
C VAL A 104 8.64 24.59 12.02
N VAL A 105 7.88 23.88 12.86
CA VAL A 105 8.34 23.44 14.20
C VAL A 105 9.20 22.18 14.12
N MET A 106 8.93 21.26 13.19
CA MET A 106 9.55 19.93 13.13
C MET A 106 10.08 19.59 11.73
N PRO A 107 10.97 20.40 11.11
CA PRO A 107 11.35 20.23 9.71
C PRO A 107 11.98 18.88 9.40
N ASN A 108 12.79 18.32 10.33
CA ASN A 108 13.46 17.04 10.14
C ASN A 108 12.51 15.84 10.17
N THR A 109 11.49 15.88 11.04
CA THR A 109 10.50 14.80 11.18
C THR A 109 9.37 14.95 10.17
N PHE A 110 9.16 16.16 9.67
CA PHE A 110 8.05 16.50 8.77
C PHE A 110 8.05 15.64 7.50
N ARG A 111 9.22 15.31 6.94
CA ARG A 111 9.36 14.44 5.76
C ARG A 111 8.69 13.08 5.99
N LEU A 112 9.04 12.43 7.11
CA LEU A 112 8.51 11.12 7.46
C LEU A 112 7.00 11.15 7.71
N VAL A 113 6.55 12.18 8.44
CA VAL A 113 5.12 12.36 8.76
C VAL A 113 4.31 12.66 7.49
N ALA A 114 4.79 13.52 6.61
CA ALA A 114 4.13 13.84 5.35
C ALA A 114 4.04 12.63 4.41
N SER A 115 5.14 11.87 4.29
CA SER A 115 5.17 10.62 3.51
C SER A 115 4.22 9.58 4.10
N PHE A 116 4.27 9.34 5.41
CA PHE A 116 3.38 8.42 6.09
C PHE A 116 1.89 8.83 5.93
N ALA A 117 1.58 10.10 6.16
CA ALA A 117 0.23 10.62 5.99
C ALA A 117 -0.26 10.44 4.56
N SER A 118 0.58 10.73 3.56
CA SER A 118 0.24 10.56 2.15
C SER A 118 -0.11 9.11 1.83
N SER A 119 0.69 8.14 2.28
CA SER A 119 0.46 6.72 2.01
C SER A 119 -0.86 6.21 2.60
N VAL A 120 -1.18 6.64 3.82
CA VAL A 120 -2.42 6.24 4.51
C VAL A 120 -3.64 6.94 3.89
N VAL A 121 -3.57 8.27 3.75
CA VAL A 121 -4.70 9.09 3.31
C VAL A 121 -5.13 8.75 1.90
N PHE A 122 -4.19 8.64 0.95
CA PHE A 122 -4.54 8.35 -0.44
C PHE A 122 -5.03 6.91 -0.62
N ALA A 123 -4.50 5.94 0.12
CA ALA A 123 -5.04 4.59 0.13
C ALA A 123 -6.47 4.55 0.69
N CYS A 124 -6.76 5.32 1.76
CA CYS A 124 -8.12 5.48 2.30
C CYS A 124 -9.05 6.18 1.30
N LEU A 125 -8.58 7.23 0.60
CA LEU A 125 -9.37 7.93 -0.42
C LEU A 125 -9.68 7.02 -1.61
N ALA A 126 -8.73 6.20 -2.05
CA ALA A 126 -8.93 5.22 -3.11
C ALA A 126 -9.96 4.16 -2.70
N ALA A 127 -9.89 3.66 -1.46
CA ALA A 127 -10.87 2.72 -0.91
C ALA A 127 -12.25 3.36 -0.77
N ALA A 128 -12.33 4.64 -0.34
CA ALA A 128 -13.58 5.38 -0.26
C ALA A 128 -14.22 5.58 -1.63
N PHE A 129 -13.45 6.03 -2.62
CA PHE A 129 -13.91 6.17 -4.00
C PHE A 129 -14.42 4.83 -4.53
N PHE A 130 -13.64 3.78 -4.40
CA PHE A 130 -13.98 2.44 -4.87
C PHE A 130 -15.31 1.96 -4.28
N LEU A 131 -15.48 2.01 -2.96
CA LEU A 131 -16.68 1.50 -2.31
C LEU A 131 -17.92 2.37 -2.62
N MET A 132 -17.73 3.69 -2.68
CA MET A 132 -18.79 4.63 -3.09
C MET A 132 -19.26 4.33 -4.52
N ALA A 133 -18.36 4.21 -5.46
CA ALA A 133 -18.66 3.93 -6.86
C ALA A 133 -19.25 2.52 -7.07
N ALA A 134 -18.81 1.52 -6.30
CA ALA A 134 -19.39 0.19 -6.29
C ALA A 134 -20.84 0.22 -5.80
N LYS A 135 -21.12 0.95 -4.72
CA LYS A 135 -22.48 1.13 -4.21
C LYS A 135 -23.38 1.90 -5.18
N GLU A 136 -22.89 3.00 -5.75
CA GLU A 136 -23.62 3.75 -6.78
C GLU A 136 -23.94 2.86 -7.99
N SER A 137 -23.01 2.00 -8.40
CA SER A 137 -23.23 1.03 -9.46
C SER A 137 -24.40 0.08 -9.15
N SER A 138 -24.56 -0.31 -7.88
CA SER A 138 -25.68 -1.15 -7.42
C SER A 138 -27.03 -0.42 -7.41
N GLN A 139 -27.03 0.91 -7.39
CA GLN A 139 -28.24 1.73 -7.45
C GLN A 139 -28.65 2.03 -8.90
N VAL A 140 -27.66 2.23 -9.78
CA VAL A 140 -27.90 2.56 -11.21
C VAL A 140 -28.20 1.32 -12.04
N LEU A 141 -27.53 0.20 -11.76
CA LEU A 141 -27.73 -1.03 -12.52
C LEU A 141 -28.72 -1.98 -11.81
N PRO A 142 -29.61 -2.63 -12.54
CA PRO A 142 -30.48 -3.66 -11.98
C PRO A 142 -29.65 -4.88 -11.57
N SER A 143 -30.09 -5.63 -10.56
CA SER A 143 -29.37 -6.80 -10.04
C SER A 143 -29.15 -7.92 -11.07
N ASN A 144 -29.97 -7.98 -12.12
CA ASN A 144 -29.87 -8.92 -13.24
C ASN A 144 -29.10 -8.35 -14.45
N ALA A 145 -28.39 -7.20 -14.30
CA ALA A 145 -27.66 -6.58 -15.40
C ALA A 145 -26.68 -7.57 -16.05
N LYS A 146 -26.57 -7.51 -17.39
CA LYS A 146 -25.64 -8.34 -18.16
C LYS A 146 -24.19 -7.98 -17.80
N LEU A 147 -23.30 -8.97 -17.81
CA LEU A 147 -21.87 -8.81 -17.50
C LEU A 147 -21.21 -7.72 -18.37
N GLY A 148 -21.58 -7.60 -19.65
CA GLY A 148 -21.09 -6.59 -20.57
C GLY A 148 -21.39 -5.13 -20.16
N ARG A 149 -22.32 -4.87 -19.22
CA ARG A 149 -22.56 -3.54 -18.63
C ARG A 149 -21.81 -3.34 -17.32
N ILE A 150 -21.59 -4.42 -16.57
CA ILE A 150 -20.91 -4.37 -15.27
C ILE A 150 -19.39 -4.26 -15.46
N LEU A 151 -18.83 -5.04 -16.40
CA LEU A 151 -17.37 -5.15 -16.59
C LEU A 151 -16.69 -3.81 -16.97
N PRO A 152 -17.17 -3.03 -17.94
CA PRO A 152 -16.56 -1.73 -18.26
C PRO A 152 -16.60 -0.76 -17.08
N ARG A 153 -17.71 -0.77 -16.33
CA ARG A 153 -17.87 0.08 -15.14
C ARG A 153 -16.92 -0.35 -14.02
N ALA A 154 -16.78 -1.65 -13.79
CA ALA A 154 -15.83 -2.19 -12.83
C ALA A 154 -14.37 -1.87 -13.20
N ALA A 155 -14.03 -1.98 -14.50
CA ALA A 155 -12.71 -1.61 -15.00
C ALA A 155 -12.44 -0.10 -14.86
N ALA A 156 -13.42 0.76 -15.12
CA ALA A 156 -13.29 2.21 -14.92
C ALA A 156 -13.09 2.56 -13.42
N ILE A 157 -13.84 1.91 -12.54
CA ILE A 157 -13.70 2.09 -11.09
C ILE A 157 -12.31 1.64 -10.63
N LEU A 158 -11.84 0.48 -11.10
CA LEU A 158 -10.50 -0.01 -10.82
C LEU A 158 -9.44 0.99 -11.29
N ALA A 159 -9.53 1.44 -12.53
CA ALA A 159 -8.56 2.38 -13.11
C ALA A 159 -8.45 3.68 -12.30
N ILE A 160 -9.59 4.29 -11.94
CA ILE A 160 -9.61 5.53 -11.15
C ILE A 160 -9.10 5.28 -9.73
N ALA A 161 -9.48 4.17 -9.08
CA ALA A 161 -8.98 3.83 -7.74
C ALA A 161 -7.45 3.63 -7.74
N VAL A 162 -6.91 2.97 -8.77
CA VAL A 162 -5.47 2.79 -8.97
C VAL A 162 -4.77 4.14 -9.23
N LEU A 163 -5.36 5.03 -10.01
CA LEU A 163 -4.81 6.38 -10.25
C LEU A 163 -4.75 7.21 -8.97
N ILE A 164 -5.77 7.14 -8.11
CA ILE A 164 -5.75 7.79 -6.78
C ILE A 164 -4.62 7.21 -5.92
N SER A 165 -4.49 5.88 -5.89
CA SER A 165 -3.41 5.21 -5.16
C SER A 165 -2.03 5.56 -5.72
N LEU A 166 -1.88 5.67 -7.03
CA LEU A 166 -0.62 6.05 -7.69
C LEU A 166 -0.24 7.50 -7.37
N ALA A 167 -1.22 8.43 -7.36
CA ALA A 167 -0.99 9.79 -6.89
C ALA A 167 -0.48 9.80 -5.44
N GLY A 168 -1.08 8.97 -4.57
CA GLY A 168 -0.61 8.75 -3.21
C GLY A 168 0.80 8.20 -3.15
N ALA A 169 1.13 7.25 -4.01
CA ALA A 169 2.48 6.68 -4.12
C ALA A 169 3.53 7.74 -4.49
N MET A 170 3.23 8.60 -5.45
CA MET A 170 4.09 9.72 -5.84
C MET A 170 4.27 10.72 -4.69
N MET A 171 3.19 11.06 -3.98
CA MET A 171 3.24 11.97 -2.82
C MET A 171 3.95 11.33 -1.62
N THR A 172 3.99 10.01 -1.53
CA THR A 172 4.74 9.27 -0.51
C THR A 172 6.24 9.24 -0.85
N ALA A 173 6.57 8.98 -2.12
CA ALA A 173 7.95 8.89 -2.59
C ALA A 173 8.67 10.25 -2.62
N ALA A 174 7.98 11.32 -3.00
CA ALA A 174 8.60 12.63 -3.20
C ALA A 174 9.32 13.16 -1.94
N PRO A 175 8.78 13.10 -0.71
CA PRO A 175 9.51 13.49 0.49
C PRO A 175 10.74 12.60 0.79
N LEU A 176 10.72 11.35 0.34
CA LEU A 176 11.76 10.35 0.55
C LEU A 176 12.79 10.29 -0.59
N SER A 177 12.66 11.14 -1.62
CA SER A 177 13.59 11.18 -2.77
C SER A 177 14.89 11.95 -2.47
N SER A 178 15.33 12.00 -1.22
CA SER A 178 16.65 12.52 -0.85
C SER A 178 17.70 11.41 -0.89
N THR A 179 18.96 11.79 -1.08
CA THR A 179 20.10 10.86 -1.16
C THR A 179 20.16 9.91 0.04
N ASP A 180 19.82 10.39 1.25
CA ASP A 180 19.83 9.58 2.47
C ASP A 180 18.88 8.38 2.41
N TYR A 181 17.69 8.54 1.82
CA TYR A 181 16.72 7.46 1.65
C TYR A 181 17.01 6.60 0.42
N MET A 182 17.52 7.21 -0.66
CA MET A 182 17.90 6.48 -1.89
C MET A 182 19.06 5.51 -1.64
N LEU A 183 19.95 5.84 -0.70
CA LEU A 183 21.07 5.00 -0.28
C LEU A 183 20.75 4.08 0.92
N GLU A 184 19.48 4.02 1.35
CA GLU A 184 19.02 3.25 2.51
C GLU A 184 19.76 3.60 3.83
N LEU A 185 20.32 4.81 3.93
CA LEU A 185 20.91 5.32 5.18
C LEU A 185 19.82 5.73 6.17
N GLY A 186 18.70 6.21 5.65
CA GLY A 186 17.49 6.50 6.41
C GLY A 186 16.44 5.41 6.19
N ILE A 187 15.91 4.82 7.28
CA ILE A 187 14.87 3.80 7.21
C ILE A 187 13.51 4.43 7.49
N PHE A 188 12.55 4.23 6.57
CA PHE A 188 11.17 4.62 6.80
C PHE A 188 10.50 3.66 7.81
N ARG A 189 10.06 4.22 8.93
CA ARG A 189 9.33 3.48 9.98
C ARG A 189 7.83 3.71 9.84
N GLY A 190 7.03 2.64 9.98
CA GLY A 190 5.57 2.74 9.95
C GLY A 190 4.88 2.03 8.78
N VAL A 191 5.62 1.33 7.92
CA VAL A 191 5.08 0.57 6.78
C VAL A 191 3.93 -0.35 7.18
N LYS A 192 4.06 -1.08 8.30
CA LYS A 192 3.01 -1.99 8.80
C LYS A 192 1.72 -1.25 9.15
N LEU A 193 1.83 -0.09 9.79
CA LEU A 193 0.67 0.74 10.13
C LEU A 193 0.05 1.36 8.87
N ALA A 194 0.88 1.83 7.93
CA ALA A 194 0.42 2.34 6.65
C ALA A 194 -0.37 1.30 5.83
N GLN A 195 -0.08 0.02 6.02
CA GLN A 195 -0.83 -1.07 5.38
C GLN A 195 -2.12 -1.42 6.11
N LEU A 196 -2.14 -1.37 7.45
CA LEU A 196 -3.32 -1.73 8.25
C LEU A 196 -4.38 -0.63 8.30
N ALA A 197 -3.98 0.63 8.38
CA ALA A 197 -4.91 1.75 8.55
C ALA A 197 -5.96 1.84 7.43
N PRO A 198 -5.64 1.70 6.12
CA PRO A 198 -6.64 1.71 5.06
C PRO A 198 -7.60 0.50 5.12
N LEU A 199 -7.14 -0.66 5.59
CA LEU A 199 -8.02 -1.83 5.77
C LEU A 199 -9.03 -1.59 6.90
N ALA A 200 -8.57 -1.06 8.04
CA ALA A 200 -9.44 -0.67 9.14
C ALA A 200 -10.45 0.40 8.70
N PHE A 201 -9.98 1.41 7.94
CA PHE A 201 -10.84 2.44 7.38
C PHE A 201 -11.88 1.86 6.41
N PHE A 202 -11.51 0.91 5.55
CA PHE A 202 -12.45 0.22 4.67
C PHE A 202 -13.57 -0.49 5.47
N CYS A 203 -13.23 -1.15 6.58
CA CYS A 203 -14.24 -1.80 7.43
C CYS A 203 -15.24 -0.78 8.01
N VAL A 204 -14.75 0.37 8.51
CA VAL A 204 -15.60 1.46 9.00
C VAL A 204 -16.48 2.03 7.88
N LEU A 205 -15.90 2.25 6.71
CA LEU A 205 -16.60 2.77 5.55
C LEU A 205 -17.66 1.77 5.04
N PHE A 206 -17.33 0.48 5.01
CA PHE A 206 -18.26 -0.57 4.65
C PHE A 206 -19.46 -0.60 5.60
N LEU A 207 -19.21 -0.51 6.90
CA LEU A 207 -20.26 -0.43 7.91
C LEU A 207 -21.15 0.82 7.73
N ALA A 208 -20.55 1.97 7.35
CA ALA A 208 -21.32 3.17 7.05
C ALA A 208 -22.23 3.00 5.82
N TYR A 209 -21.78 2.30 4.78
CA TYR A 209 -22.49 2.17 3.51
C TYR A 209 -23.45 1.00 3.45
N TYR A 210 -23.11 -0.13 4.06
CA TYR A 210 -23.89 -1.36 3.99
C TYR A 210 -24.47 -1.80 5.35
N GLY A 211 -24.16 -1.08 6.43
CA GLY A 211 -24.55 -1.54 7.78
C GLY A 211 -24.01 -2.92 8.07
N LEU A 212 -24.74 -3.71 8.86
CA LEU A 212 -24.40 -5.11 9.07
C LEU A 212 -25.00 -5.99 7.96
N PHE A 213 -24.43 -5.88 6.75
CA PHE A 213 -24.85 -6.60 5.53
C PHE A 213 -26.30 -6.31 5.07
N GLU A 214 -26.78 -5.09 5.26
CA GLU A 214 -28.10 -4.67 4.79
C GLU A 214 -28.16 -4.59 3.25
N LYS A 215 -29.07 -5.33 2.63
CA LYS A 215 -29.21 -5.37 1.17
C LYS A 215 -29.74 -4.07 0.56
N SER A 216 -30.46 -3.25 1.32
CA SER A 216 -31.22 -2.08 0.83
C SER A 216 -30.92 -0.78 1.57
N ARG A 217 -29.73 -0.63 2.16
CA ARG A 217 -29.36 0.60 2.86
C ARG A 217 -29.15 1.76 1.88
N ARG A 218 -29.92 2.83 2.04
CA ARG A 218 -29.81 4.05 1.20
C ARG A 218 -28.84 5.08 1.76
N ALA A 219 -28.71 5.17 3.09
CA ALA A 219 -27.81 6.13 3.73
C ALA A 219 -26.34 5.66 3.64
N ASN A 220 -25.43 6.60 3.32
CA ASN A 220 -23.99 6.35 3.27
C ASN A 220 -23.29 6.95 4.50
N THR A 221 -23.91 6.84 5.67
CA THR A 221 -23.42 7.44 6.91
C THR A 221 -23.43 6.42 8.04
N LEU A 222 -22.38 6.45 8.83
CA LEU A 222 -22.25 5.62 10.03
C LEU A 222 -23.24 6.11 11.11
N ARG A 223 -23.98 5.19 11.68
CA ARG A 223 -24.93 5.45 12.78
C ARG A 223 -24.45 4.71 14.02
N LEU A 224 -24.69 5.29 15.20
CA LEU A 224 -24.40 4.59 16.48
C LEU A 224 -25.03 3.21 16.54
N ARG A 225 -26.26 3.06 16.02
CA ARG A 225 -26.94 1.77 15.93
C ARG A 225 -26.15 0.71 15.15
N ASP A 226 -25.37 1.12 14.13
CA ASP A 226 -24.57 0.18 13.33
C ASP A 226 -23.40 -0.33 14.13
N ILE A 227 -22.77 0.53 14.94
CA ILE A 227 -21.68 0.16 15.84
C ILE A 227 -22.19 -0.79 16.92
N VAL A 228 -23.29 -0.42 17.57
CA VAL A 228 -23.91 -1.27 18.61
C VAL A 228 -24.37 -2.61 18.01
N GLY A 229 -24.97 -2.59 16.80
CA GLY A 229 -25.35 -3.81 16.09
C GLY A 229 -24.18 -4.70 15.72
N ALA A 230 -23.06 -4.11 15.33
CA ALA A 230 -21.83 -4.85 15.06
C ALA A 230 -21.21 -5.48 16.32
N LEU A 231 -21.25 -4.77 17.45
CA LEU A 231 -20.76 -5.28 18.73
C LEU A 231 -21.66 -6.40 19.30
N ASN A 232 -22.96 -6.33 19.06
CA ASN A 232 -23.94 -7.31 19.52
C ASN A 232 -24.20 -8.44 18.51
N TRP A 233 -23.46 -8.49 17.41
CA TRP A 233 -23.67 -9.50 16.39
C TRP A 233 -23.20 -10.87 16.87
N THR A 234 -24.11 -11.85 16.87
CA THR A 234 -23.77 -13.25 17.10
C THR A 234 -23.01 -13.79 15.87
N ILE A 235 -21.72 -14.02 16.04
CA ILE A 235 -20.84 -14.45 14.97
C ILE A 235 -21.04 -15.95 14.74
N PRO A 236 -21.52 -16.39 13.56
CA PRO A 236 -21.60 -17.82 13.24
C PRO A 236 -20.20 -18.47 13.22
N VAL A 237 -20.10 -19.74 13.59
CA VAL A 237 -18.82 -20.45 13.68
C VAL A 237 -18.04 -20.41 12.36
N TRP A 238 -18.72 -20.56 11.21
CA TRP A 238 -18.05 -20.48 9.90
C TRP A 238 -17.39 -19.10 9.63
N VAL A 239 -17.96 -18.01 10.18
CA VAL A 239 -17.36 -16.67 10.09
C VAL A 239 -16.11 -16.60 10.97
N LEU A 240 -16.11 -17.24 12.16
CA LEU A 240 -14.90 -17.32 13.00
C LEU A 240 -13.77 -18.08 12.28
N VAL A 241 -14.08 -19.20 11.61
CA VAL A 241 -13.12 -19.96 10.81
C VAL A 241 -12.58 -19.08 9.67
N LEU A 242 -13.46 -18.37 8.96
CA LEU A 242 -13.05 -17.46 7.89
C LEU A 242 -12.18 -16.30 8.41
N LEU A 243 -12.55 -15.70 9.55
CA LEU A 243 -11.77 -14.65 10.19
C LEU A 243 -10.40 -15.16 10.66
N ALA A 244 -10.33 -16.38 11.17
CA ALA A 244 -9.06 -17.02 11.54
C ALA A 244 -8.19 -17.24 10.29
N ALA A 245 -8.74 -17.73 9.19
CA ALA A 245 -8.02 -17.91 7.94
C ALA A 245 -7.53 -16.57 7.36
N VAL A 246 -8.38 -15.53 7.34
CA VAL A 246 -8.00 -14.17 6.93
C VAL A 246 -6.98 -13.56 7.88
N GLY A 247 -7.11 -13.80 9.18
CA GLY A 247 -6.15 -13.36 10.21
C GLY A 247 -4.78 -14.00 10.02
N LEU A 248 -4.70 -15.30 9.75
CA LEU A 248 -3.47 -16.01 9.43
C LEU A 248 -2.84 -15.51 8.14
N ALA A 249 -3.63 -15.31 7.08
CA ALA A 249 -3.16 -14.74 5.84
C ALA A 249 -2.67 -13.29 6.02
N GLY A 250 -3.37 -12.49 6.82
CA GLY A 250 -2.98 -11.13 7.19
C GLY A 250 -1.70 -11.10 8.03
N TYR A 251 -1.55 -12.00 8.99
CA TYR A 251 -0.33 -12.16 9.78
C TYR A 251 0.85 -12.52 8.87
N TYR A 252 0.68 -13.53 8.01
CA TYR A 252 1.70 -13.92 7.03
C TYR A 252 2.08 -12.77 6.10
N TYR A 253 1.08 -12.01 5.64
CA TYR A 253 1.29 -10.82 4.82
C TYR A 253 2.12 -9.75 5.56
N LEU A 254 1.78 -9.44 6.81
CA LEU A 254 2.50 -8.46 7.63
C LEU A 254 3.90 -8.91 8.02
N ALA A 255 4.09 -10.20 8.30
CA ALA A 255 5.40 -10.76 8.62
C ALA A 255 6.38 -10.66 7.43
N ARG A 256 5.84 -10.61 6.19
CA ARG A 256 6.63 -10.46 4.95
C ARG A 256 6.80 -9.02 4.48
N THR A 257 6.32 -8.04 5.23
CA THR A 257 6.45 -6.62 4.89
C THR A 257 7.48 -5.93 5.79
N GLY A 258 8.33 -5.10 5.21
CA GLY A 258 9.39 -4.39 5.91
C GLY A 258 10.77 -4.75 5.38
N HIS A 259 11.81 -4.08 5.90
CA HIS A 259 13.21 -4.25 5.47
C HIS A 259 13.82 -5.57 5.97
N GLU A 260 13.39 -6.05 7.15
CA GLU A 260 13.84 -7.31 7.73
C GLU A 260 12.67 -8.28 7.78
N THR A 261 12.73 -9.33 6.96
CA THR A 261 11.71 -10.37 6.93
C THR A 261 12.33 -11.71 7.31
N ASP A 262 11.85 -12.30 8.40
CA ASP A 262 12.30 -13.62 8.87
C ASP A 262 11.66 -14.79 8.08
N VAL A 263 10.76 -14.48 7.14
CA VAL A 263 10.01 -15.51 6.40
C VAL A 263 10.65 -15.73 5.04
N SER A 264 11.19 -16.94 4.83
CA SER A 264 11.76 -17.37 3.56
C SER A 264 10.68 -17.49 2.46
N VAL A 265 11.08 -17.20 1.22
CA VAL A 265 10.21 -17.33 0.04
C VAL A 265 10.08 -18.80 -0.32
N SER A 266 8.86 -19.32 -0.54
CA SER A 266 8.66 -20.70 -0.97
C SER A 266 9.20 -20.95 -2.38
N THR A 267 9.69 -22.16 -2.64
CA THR A 267 10.23 -22.56 -3.95
C THR A 267 9.19 -22.36 -5.07
N LEU A 268 7.93 -22.68 -4.80
CA LEU A 268 6.84 -22.50 -5.76
C LEU A 268 6.62 -21.03 -6.13
N GLU A 269 6.74 -20.12 -5.15
CA GLU A 269 6.66 -18.69 -5.40
C GLU A 269 7.83 -18.19 -6.24
N ILE A 270 9.04 -18.74 -6.03
CA ILE A 270 10.22 -18.39 -6.84
C ILE A 270 10.02 -18.83 -8.29
N ILE A 271 9.52 -20.05 -8.52
CA ILE A 271 9.23 -20.56 -9.88
C ILE A 271 8.20 -19.67 -10.57
N MET A 272 7.05 -19.43 -9.93
CA MET A 272 6.01 -18.55 -10.50
C MET A 272 6.53 -17.15 -10.81
N ARG A 273 7.40 -16.61 -9.97
CA ARG A 273 8.00 -15.28 -10.17
C ARG A 273 8.89 -15.28 -11.41
N ASN A 274 9.74 -16.29 -11.58
CA ASN A 274 10.64 -16.41 -12.72
C ASN A 274 9.85 -16.62 -14.02
N ASP A 275 8.81 -17.45 -14.01
CA ASP A 275 7.95 -17.68 -15.18
C ASP A 275 7.22 -16.42 -15.60
N LEU A 276 6.67 -15.65 -14.64
CA LEU A 276 6.02 -14.37 -14.94
C LEU A 276 7.01 -13.31 -15.44
N GLU A 277 8.24 -13.27 -14.93
CA GLU A 277 9.30 -12.37 -15.40
C GLU A 277 9.70 -12.72 -16.83
N ASN A 278 9.85 -13.99 -17.15
CA ASN A 278 10.18 -14.46 -18.51
C ASN A 278 9.04 -14.19 -19.51
N LEU A 279 7.78 -14.33 -19.08
CA LEU A 279 6.63 -14.13 -19.96
C LEU A 279 6.32 -12.65 -20.22
N LEU A 280 6.47 -11.80 -19.20
CA LEU A 280 6.02 -10.39 -19.23
C LEU A 280 7.17 -9.38 -19.38
N LEU A 281 8.43 -9.83 -19.51
CA LEU A 281 9.64 -9.00 -19.57
C LEU A 281 9.90 -8.15 -18.32
N ALA A 282 8.93 -8.07 -17.42
CA ALA A 282 9.01 -7.39 -16.14
C ALA A 282 8.19 -8.18 -15.12
N ARG A 283 8.69 -8.26 -13.90
CA ARG A 283 8.01 -9.00 -12.84
C ARG A 283 6.82 -8.20 -12.27
N PRO A 284 5.55 -8.60 -12.56
CA PRO A 284 4.41 -7.95 -11.95
C PRO A 284 4.35 -8.27 -10.45
N ARG A 285 3.81 -7.35 -9.68
CA ARG A 285 3.52 -7.63 -8.26
C ARG A 285 2.32 -8.57 -8.16
N THR A 286 2.61 -9.84 -7.90
CA THR A 286 1.63 -10.95 -7.89
C THR A 286 0.40 -10.65 -7.03
N LYS A 287 0.58 -10.06 -5.85
CA LYS A 287 -0.52 -9.72 -4.94
C LYS A 287 -1.48 -8.66 -5.49
N GLU A 288 -0.99 -7.72 -6.28
CA GLU A 288 -1.80 -6.68 -6.92
C GLU A 288 -2.49 -7.25 -8.16
N PHE A 289 -1.72 -7.83 -9.07
CA PHE A 289 -2.19 -8.29 -10.37
C PHE A 289 -3.12 -9.51 -10.28
N LEU A 290 -2.71 -10.57 -9.55
CA LEU A 290 -3.47 -11.84 -9.50
C LEU A 290 -4.62 -11.82 -8.48
N VAL A 291 -4.52 -11.03 -7.42
CA VAL A 291 -5.50 -11.10 -6.32
C VAL A 291 -6.30 -9.80 -6.20
N ALA A 292 -5.64 -8.68 -5.94
CA ALA A 292 -6.35 -7.48 -5.50
C ALA A 292 -7.16 -6.81 -6.61
N PHE A 293 -6.61 -6.66 -7.82
CA PHE A 293 -7.33 -6.01 -8.92
C PHE A 293 -8.53 -6.83 -9.40
N PRO A 294 -8.44 -8.16 -9.60
CA PRO A 294 -9.61 -8.99 -9.83
C PRO A 294 -10.64 -8.91 -8.68
N CYS A 295 -10.19 -8.86 -7.42
CA CYS A 295 -11.10 -8.70 -6.29
C CYS A 295 -11.86 -7.38 -6.31
N ILE A 296 -11.26 -6.25 -6.73
CA ILE A 296 -11.98 -4.99 -6.92
C ILE A 296 -13.11 -5.15 -7.95
N MET A 297 -12.83 -5.80 -9.08
CA MET A 297 -13.84 -6.04 -10.11
C MET A 297 -14.97 -6.96 -9.61
N LEU A 298 -14.61 -8.02 -8.86
CA LEU A 298 -15.58 -8.93 -8.23
C LEU A 298 -16.40 -8.23 -7.15
N ALA A 299 -15.81 -7.30 -6.39
CA ALA A 299 -16.53 -6.52 -5.40
C ALA A 299 -17.58 -5.61 -6.06
N VAL A 300 -17.25 -4.96 -7.19
CA VAL A 300 -18.22 -4.17 -7.95
C VAL A 300 -19.33 -5.08 -8.50
N TYR A 301 -18.99 -6.24 -9.03
CA TYR A 301 -19.96 -7.24 -9.48
C TYR A 301 -20.89 -7.68 -8.34
N ALA A 302 -20.33 -8.03 -7.18
CA ALA A 302 -21.07 -8.43 -6.00
C ALA A 302 -21.96 -7.31 -5.47
N ALA A 303 -21.51 -6.05 -5.52
CA ALA A 303 -22.32 -4.89 -5.15
C ALA A 303 -23.54 -4.75 -6.07
N VAL A 304 -23.38 -4.84 -7.40
CA VAL A 304 -24.48 -4.80 -8.36
C VAL A 304 -25.47 -5.96 -8.14
N ARG A 305 -24.94 -7.17 -7.81
CA ARG A 305 -25.77 -8.34 -7.47
C ARG A 305 -26.44 -8.24 -6.09
N ARG A 306 -26.17 -7.14 -5.34
CA ARG A 306 -26.68 -6.91 -3.97
C ARG A 306 -26.29 -8.01 -2.99
N LEU A 307 -25.03 -8.43 -3.06
CA LEU A 307 -24.40 -9.43 -2.21
C LEU A 307 -23.41 -8.75 -1.25
N PRO A 308 -23.87 -8.12 -0.14
CA PRO A 308 -23.04 -7.28 0.71
C PRO A 308 -21.86 -8.03 1.34
N PHE A 309 -22.04 -9.28 1.75
CA PHE A 309 -20.95 -10.09 2.30
C PHE A 309 -19.79 -10.28 1.30
N TRP A 310 -20.11 -10.64 0.05
CA TRP A 310 -19.09 -10.80 -0.98
C TRP A 310 -18.47 -9.47 -1.40
N THR A 311 -19.25 -8.39 -1.35
CA THR A 311 -18.73 -7.03 -1.57
C THR A 311 -17.72 -6.66 -0.48
N ALA A 312 -17.97 -7.01 0.79
CA ALA A 312 -17.04 -6.80 1.88
C ALA A 312 -15.74 -7.61 1.70
N LEU A 313 -15.87 -8.91 1.45
CA LEU A 313 -14.75 -9.83 1.34
C LEU A 313 -13.82 -9.43 0.18
N PHE A 314 -14.38 -9.29 -1.03
CA PHE A 314 -13.61 -8.89 -2.20
C PHE A 314 -13.13 -7.44 -2.11
N GLY A 315 -13.91 -6.54 -1.51
CA GLY A 315 -13.52 -5.15 -1.31
C GLY A 315 -12.34 -5.01 -0.34
N LEU A 316 -12.32 -5.79 0.74
CA LEU A 316 -11.19 -5.84 1.67
C LEU A 316 -9.92 -6.35 0.97
N ALA A 317 -10.02 -7.46 0.23
CA ALA A 317 -8.91 -7.99 -0.56
C ALA A 317 -8.42 -6.99 -1.62
N GLY A 318 -9.35 -6.28 -2.29
CA GLY A 318 -9.02 -5.24 -3.25
C GLY A 318 -8.29 -4.05 -2.61
N THR A 319 -8.69 -3.65 -1.39
CA THR A 319 -8.05 -2.56 -0.64
C THR A 319 -6.59 -2.87 -0.31
N ILE A 320 -6.21 -4.15 -0.12
CA ILE A 320 -4.80 -4.56 0.04
C ILE A 320 -3.98 -4.11 -1.18
N GLY A 321 -4.51 -4.26 -2.40
CA GLY A 321 -3.81 -3.82 -3.60
C GLY A 321 -3.68 -2.31 -3.73
N LEU A 322 -4.75 -1.56 -3.43
CA LEU A 322 -4.71 -0.10 -3.45
C LEU A 322 -3.68 0.43 -2.44
N THR A 323 -3.62 -0.17 -1.26
CA THR A 323 -2.63 0.14 -0.23
C THR A 323 -1.22 -0.24 -0.69
N SER A 324 -1.07 -1.41 -1.33
CA SER A 324 0.22 -1.86 -1.87
C SER A 324 0.76 -0.92 -2.93
N VAL A 325 -0.09 -0.38 -3.83
CA VAL A 325 0.31 0.62 -4.82
C VAL A 325 0.84 1.89 -4.14
N CYS A 326 0.14 2.42 -3.12
CA CYS A 326 0.62 3.59 -2.36
C CYS A 326 1.98 3.35 -1.70
N ASN A 327 2.20 2.13 -1.19
CA ASN A 327 3.41 1.78 -0.45
C ASN A 327 4.56 1.25 -1.34
N THR A 328 4.36 1.22 -2.66
CA THR A 328 5.33 0.69 -3.62
C THR A 328 6.68 1.38 -3.55
N PHE A 329 6.70 2.67 -3.29
CA PHE A 329 7.88 3.52 -3.32
C PHE A 329 8.39 3.89 -1.92
N MET A 330 7.98 3.16 -0.89
CA MET A 330 8.48 3.34 0.49
C MET A 330 9.75 2.53 0.77
N HIS A 331 10.20 1.69 -0.18
CA HIS A 331 11.36 0.81 -0.07
C HIS A 331 12.36 1.14 -1.14
#